data_0406cd32d7bb7030c2926cc58fbcf6a6
#
_entry.id   0406cd32d7bb7030c2926cc58fbcf6a6
#
_cell.length_a   1.000
_cell.length_b   1.000
_cell.length_c   1.000
_cell.angle_alpha   90.00
_cell.angle_beta   90.00
_cell.angle_gamma   90.00
#
_symmetry.space_group_name_H-M   'P 1'
#
loop_
_entity.id
_entity.type
_entity.pdbx_description
1 polymer ?
#
loop_
_entity_poly.entity_id
_entity_poly.type
_entity_poly.pdbx_seq_one_letter_code
_entity_poly.pdbx_strand_id
1 'polypeptide(L)'
;MSTVIDLFERHGYVLELLACVAATTWKLERQERFAARLTGILLAEACFTIVWEQVPHNLYTESLRTILLWSIAAVGIRLCFRIAAAWAVFYATAAGTMQHIIYRGAKLLQNAVYHMDRQYWAWSRWVYLGLFVLLFAVCCLTLTRRLHSRNLGTLPGRTMTFIMVGYQLSMNIFVNLFNAFSVDSAPRIFTVYSVYDEVTTILLFFLLCEILQHSDAEWDNMVLQQMMRQQRQQMELSKETVELINIKCHDIRKQLYTLGSRVPTEELDELKKAVDIYDSTVKTGNETLDVLLAERSIVCKGRGIQLDYIADGAK
;
A
#
# COMPACT_ATOMS: atom_id res chain seq x y z
N MET A 1 31.43 -19.82 20.27
CA MET A 1 30.84 -18.46 20.48
C MET A 1 31.59 -17.38 19.67
N SER A 2 32.89 -17.52 19.42
CA SER A 2 33.66 -16.66 18.49
C SER A 2 33.21 -16.77 17.03
N THR A 3 32.86 -17.96 16.55
CA THR A 3 32.47 -18.26 15.17
C THR A 3 31.22 -17.50 14.69
N VAL A 4 30.22 -17.28 15.55
CA VAL A 4 28.98 -16.54 15.18
C VAL A 4 29.27 -15.04 15.03
N ILE A 5 30.12 -14.49 15.90
CA ILE A 5 30.52 -13.08 15.84
C ILE A 5 31.39 -12.84 14.61
N ASP A 6 32.32 -13.74 14.32
CA ASP A 6 33.19 -13.63 13.16
C ASP A 6 32.38 -13.74 11.84
N LEU A 7 31.35 -14.60 11.81
CA LEU A 7 30.40 -14.70 10.69
C LEU A 7 29.60 -13.39 10.52
N PHE A 8 29.14 -12.80 11.63
CA PHE A 8 28.38 -11.55 11.59
C PHE A 8 29.26 -10.36 11.19
N GLU A 9 30.54 -10.34 11.55
CA GLU A 9 31.47 -9.30 11.09
C GLU A 9 31.75 -9.39 9.58
N ARG A 10 31.86 -10.59 9.03
CA ARG A 10 32.12 -10.78 7.59
C ARG A 10 30.89 -10.58 6.72
N HIS A 11 29.73 -11.07 7.18
CA HIS A 11 28.51 -11.12 6.38
C HIS A 11 27.36 -10.30 6.97
N GLY A 12 27.62 -9.48 8.01
CA GLY A 12 26.61 -8.74 8.76
C GLY A 12 25.69 -7.91 7.88
N TYR A 13 26.26 -7.20 6.92
CA TYR A 13 25.47 -6.39 5.99
C TYR A 13 24.39 -7.19 5.24
N VAL A 14 24.73 -8.37 4.75
CA VAL A 14 23.78 -9.23 4.00
C VAL A 14 22.68 -9.75 4.92
N LEU A 15 23.05 -10.20 6.14
CA LEU A 15 22.09 -10.67 7.14
C LEU A 15 21.14 -9.56 7.60
N GLU A 16 21.67 -8.37 7.81
CA GLU A 16 20.92 -7.17 8.17
C GLU A 16 19.94 -6.78 7.06
N LEU A 17 20.41 -6.76 5.81
CA LEU A 17 19.58 -6.46 4.65
C LEU A 17 18.46 -7.49 4.49
N LEU A 18 18.76 -8.79 4.60
CA LEU A 18 17.76 -9.87 4.55
C LEU A 18 16.70 -9.74 5.63
N ALA A 19 17.12 -9.40 6.87
CA ALA A 19 16.19 -9.15 7.96
C ALA A 19 15.24 -7.98 7.64
N CYS A 20 15.78 -6.89 7.09
CA CYS A 20 14.99 -5.73 6.67
C CYS A 20 14.07 -6.04 5.49
N VAL A 21 14.50 -6.83 4.50
CA VAL A 21 13.65 -7.33 3.42
C VAL A 21 12.51 -8.18 3.98
N ALA A 22 12.80 -9.11 4.87
CA ALA A 22 11.76 -9.92 5.51
C ALA A 22 10.74 -9.07 6.29
N ALA A 23 11.21 -8.05 7.03
CA ALA A 23 10.36 -7.14 7.79
C ALA A 23 9.49 -6.25 6.90
N THR A 24 9.98 -5.78 5.76
CA THR A 24 9.21 -4.92 4.85
C THR A 24 8.24 -5.69 3.98
N THR A 25 8.50 -6.97 3.68
CA THR A 25 7.70 -7.80 2.76
C THR A 25 6.78 -8.80 3.45
N TRP A 26 6.77 -8.90 4.78
CA TRP A 26 6.08 -9.96 5.53
C TRP A 26 4.57 -10.04 5.29
N LYS A 27 3.90 -8.94 4.92
CA LYS A 27 2.46 -8.86 4.61
C LYS A 27 2.12 -9.12 3.14
N LEU A 28 3.13 -9.25 2.28
CA LEU A 28 2.91 -9.42 0.85
C LEU A 28 2.42 -10.84 0.54
N GLU A 29 1.59 -10.95 -0.49
CA GLU A 29 1.05 -12.21 -0.97
C GLU A 29 2.16 -13.06 -1.59
N ARG A 30 2.35 -14.27 -1.07
CA ARG A 30 3.41 -15.18 -1.51
C ARG A 30 3.06 -15.83 -2.84
N GLN A 31 4.07 -16.04 -3.68
CA GLN A 31 3.91 -16.83 -4.91
C GLN A 31 3.94 -18.34 -4.61
N GLU A 32 3.44 -19.13 -5.58
CA GLU A 32 3.56 -20.58 -5.54
C GLU A 32 5.02 -21.02 -5.43
N ARG A 33 5.27 -22.10 -4.69
CA ARG A 33 6.61 -22.61 -4.39
C ARG A 33 7.53 -21.58 -3.71
N PHE A 34 6.97 -20.72 -2.85
CA PHE A 34 7.70 -19.68 -2.13
C PHE A 34 8.99 -20.18 -1.47
N ALA A 35 8.94 -21.32 -0.74
CA ALA A 35 10.10 -21.86 -0.05
C ALA A 35 11.26 -22.22 -1.01
N ALA A 36 10.96 -22.85 -2.15
CA ALA A 36 11.98 -23.21 -3.14
C ALA A 36 12.61 -21.97 -3.81
N ARG A 37 11.81 -20.92 -4.04
CA ARG A 37 12.31 -19.66 -4.60
C ARG A 37 13.16 -18.91 -3.59
N LEU A 38 12.71 -18.84 -2.34
CA LEU A 38 13.46 -18.22 -1.26
C LEU A 38 14.80 -18.91 -1.04
N THR A 39 14.84 -20.26 -0.98
CA THR A 39 16.10 -20.99 -0.85
C THR A 39 17.04 -20.74 -2.02
N GLY A 40 16.53 -20.65 -3.25
CA GLY A 40 17.34 -20.31 -4.43
C GLY A 40 17.97 -18.93 -4.34
N ILE A 41 17.23 -17.93 -3.83
CA ILE A 41 17.74 -16.56 -3.67
C ILE A 41 18.76 -16.48 -2.54
N LEU A 42 18.51 -17.12 -1.40
CA LEU A 42 19.46 -17.18 -0.30
C LEU A 42 20.78 -17.86 -0.71
N LEU A 43 20.71 -18.91 -1.52
CA LEU A 43 21.89 -19.55 -2.11
C LEU A 43 22.62 -18.60 -3.08
N ALA A 44 21.89 -17.88 -3.92
CA ALA A 44 22.49 -16.91 -4.83
C ALA A 44 23.20 -15.77 -4.09
N GLU A 45 22.61 -15.24 -3.02
CA GLU A 45 23.23 -14.22 -2.16
C GLU A 45 24.47 -14.77 -1.44
N ALA A 46 24.40 -16.00 -0.92
CA ALA A 46 25.54 -16.64 -0.27
C ALA A 46 26.69 -16.86 -1.26
N CYS A 47 26.40 -17.40 -2.44
CA CYS A 47 27.40 -17.57 -3.52
C CYS A 47 28.01 -16.23 -3.95
N PHE A 48 27.18 -15.20 -4.13
CA PHE A 48 27.65 -13.86 -4.46
C PHE A 48 28.61 -13.33 -3.39
N THR A 49 28.25 -13.47 -2.13
CA THR A 49 29.06 -12.96 -1.00
C THR A 49 30.40 -13.67 -0.93
N ILE A 50 30.45 -15.00 -1.10
CA ILE A 50 31.69 -15.79 -1.12
C ILE A 50 32.59 -15.40 -2.29
N VAL A 51 32.03 -15.24 -3.48
CA VAL A 51 32.79 -14.83 -4.65
C VAL A 51 33.32 -13.40 -4.50
N TRP A 52 32.51 -12.51 -3.88
CA TRP A 52 32.92 -11.11 -3.70
C TRP A 52 34.07 -10.92 -2.70
N GLU A 53 34.28 -11.84 -1.75
CA GLU A 53 35.45 -11.80 -0.85
C GLU A 53 36.78 -11.87 -1.57
N GLN A 54 36.80 -12.35 -2.81
CA GLN A 54 38.00 -12.43 -3.64
C GLN A 54 38.26 -11.13 -4.45
N VAL A 55 37.31 -10.19 -4.42
CA VAL A 55 37.41 -8.91 -5.16
C VAL A 55 38.16 -7.90 -4.28
N PRO A 56 39.14 -7.15 -4.82
CA PRO A 56 39.85 -6.11 -4.06
C PRO A 56 38.88 -5.06 -3.51
N HIS A 57 39.00 -4.76 -2.21
CA HIS A 57 38.16 -3.78 -1.56
C HIS A 57 38.65 -2.36 -1.88
N ASN A 58 37.89 -1.64 -2.70
CA ASN A 58 38.12 -0.24 -3.03
C ASN A 58 36.78 0.50 -3.13
N LEU A 59 36.83 1.82 -3.29
CA LEU A 59 35.65 2.70 -3.39
C LEU A 59 34.61 2.17 -4.44
N TYR A 60 35.09 1.79 -5.60
CA TYR A 60 34.20 1.37 -6.70
C TYR A 60 33.60 -0.02 -6.47
N THR A 61 34.41 -0.96 -5.97
CA THR A 61 33.95 -2.33 -5.71
C THR A 61 32.95 -2.38 -4.56
N GLU A 62 33.12 -1.61 -3.48
CA GLU A 62 32.18 -1.56 -2.37
C GLU A 62 30.84 -0.94 -2.80
N SER A 63 30.87 0.14 -3.61
CA SER A 63 29.63 0.73 -4.16
C SER A 63 28.93 -0.24 -5.09
N LEU A 64 29.67 -0.93 -5.96
CA LEU A 64 29.12 -1.92 -6.89
C LEU A 64 28.51 -3.12 -6.14
N ARG A 65 29.18 -3.61 -5.08
CA ARG A 65 28.68 -4.67 -4.20
C ARG A 65 27.31 -4.35 -3.67
N THR A 66 27.14 -3.17 -3.11
CA THR A 66 25.87 -2.75 -2.52
C THR A 66 24.76 -2.67 -3.57
N ILE A 67 25.05 -2.11 -4.75
CA ILE A 67 24.09 -2.03 -5.86
C ILE A 67 23.67 -3.44 -6.34
N LEU A 68 24.61 -4.36 -6.45
CA LEU A 68 24.32 -5.74 -6.86
C LEU A 68 23.47 -6.48 -5.83
N LEU A 69 23.79 -6.34 -4.53
CA LEU A 69 22.98 -6.93 -3.45
C LEU A 69 21.54 -6.41 -3.44
N TRP A 70 21.34 -5.10 -3.64
CA TRP A 70 19.99 -4.55 -3.78
C TRP A 70 19.25 -5.05 -5.02
N SER A 71 19.98 -5.22 -6.11
CA SER A 71 19.42 -5.79 -7.36
C SER A 71 18.98 -7.24 -7.14
N ILE A 72 19.79 -8.05 -6.46
CA ILE A 72 19.45 -9.44 -6.09
C ILE A 72 18.23 -9.44 -5.16
N ALA A 73 18.18 -8.57 -4.17
CA ALA A 73 17.03 -8.43 -3.27
C ALA A 73 15.75 -8.05 -4.02
N ALA A 74 15.82 -7.09 -4.97
CA ALA A 74 14.68 -6.68 -5.79
C ALA A 74 14.16 -7.83 -6.66
N VAL A 75 15.06 -8.56 -7.32
CA VAL A 75 14.71 -9.75 -8.11
C VAL A 75 14.12 -10.83 -7.19
N GLY A 76 14.71 -11.03 -6.03
CA GLY A 76 14.24 -11.97 -5.02
C GLY A 76 12.82 -11.69 -4.56
N ILE A 77 12.53 -10.44 -4.23
CA ILE A 77 11.18 -9.99 -3.84
C ILE A 77 10.20 -10.25 -5.00
N ARG A 78 10.56 -9.90 -6.24
CA ARG A 78 9.71 -10.14 -7.41
C ARG A 78 9.40 -11.61 -7.67
N LEU A 79 10.38 -12.49 -7.42
CA LEU A 79 10.23 -13.93 -7.60
C LEU A 79 9.43 -14.59 -6.45
N CYS A 80 9.53 -14.09 -5.23
CA CYS A 80 8.88 -14.65 -4.06
C CYS A 80 7.44 -14.16 -3.84
N PHE A 81 7.12 -12.94 -4.29
CA PHE A 81 5.83 -12.29 -4.01
C PHE A 81 5.08 -11.90 -5.28
N ARG A 82 3.73 -11.86 -5.18
CA ARG A 82 2.84 -11.47 -6.29
C ARG A 82 2.71 -9.94 -6.39
N ILE A 83 3.77 -9.28 -6.84
CA ILE A 83 3.80 -7.81 -6.99
C ILE A 83 4.43 -7.42 -8.33
N ALA A 84 4.15 -6.21 -8.80
CA ALA A 84 4.82 -5.66 -10.00
C ALA A 84 6.31 -5.39 -9.75
N ALA A 85 7.13 -5.39 -10.81
CA ALA A 85 8.57 -5.15 -10.70
C ALA A 85 8.91 -3.80 -10.03
N ALA A 86 8.13 -2.74 -10.30
CA ALA A 86 8.31 -1.44 -9.68
C ALA A 86 8.13 -1.49 -8.15
N TRP A 87 7.15 -2.26 -7.66
CA TRP A 87 6.98 -2.49 -6.22
C TRP A 87 8.13 -3.31 -5.62
N ALA A 88 8.67 -4.29 -6.36
CA ALA A 88 9.82 -5.05 -5.87
C ALA A 88 11.05 -4.15 -5.69
N VAL A 89 11.32 -3.25 -6.64
CA VAL A 89 12.38 -2.24 -6.51
C VAL A 89 12.11 -1.30 -5.34
N PHE A 90 10.88 -0.84 -5.19
CA PHE A 90 10.46 0.01 -4.07
C PHE A 90 10.73 -0.65 -2.72
N TYR A 91 10.26 -1.89 -2.51
CA TYR A 91 10.46 -2.61 -1.24
C TYR A 91 11.94 -2.95 -0.99
N ALA A 92 12.70 -3.30 -2.02
CA ALA A 92 14.14 -3.52 -1.89
C ALA A 92 14.88 -2.24 -1.46
N THR A 93 14.53 -1.11 -2.05
CA THR A 93 15.12 0.20 -1.68
C THR A 93 14.69 0.62 -0.27
N ALA A 94 13.42 0.42 0.09
CA ALA A 94 12.93 0.69 1.43
C ALA A 94 13.62 -0.18 2.50
N ALA A 95 13.86 -1.46 2.19
CA ALA A 95 14.61 -2.37 3.07
C ALA A 95 16.07 -1.93 3.22
N GLY A 96 16.72 -1.50 2.12
CA GLY A 96 18.07 -0.95 2.14
C GLY A 96 18.17 0.35 2.95
N THR A 97 17.19 1.24 2.82
CA THR A 97 17.11 2.47 3.62
C THR A 97 16.90 2.16 5.10
N MET A 98 16.02 1.21 5.41
CA MET A 98 15.79 0.75 6.79
C MET A 98 17.07 0.14 7.38
N GLN A 99 17.80 -0.69 6.64
CA GLN A 99 19.08 -1.26 7.05
C GLN A 99 20.11 -0.14 7.31
N HIS A 100 20.17 0.86 6.43
CA HIS A 100 21.08 1.99 6.59
C HIS A 100 20.80 2.77 7.89
N ILE A 101 19.53 3.10 8.17
CA ILE A 101 19.12 3.76 9.42
C ILE A 101 19.56 2.94 10.66
N ILE A 102 19.28 1.64 10.66
CA ILE A 102 19.58 0.78 11.80
C ILE A 102 21.10 0.65 11.99
N TYR A 103 21.85 0.42 10.91
CA TYR A 103 23.29 0.28 10.93
C TYR A 103 23.99 1.55 11.42
N ARG A 104 23.64 2.70 10.83
CA ARG A 104 24.23 4.00 11.21
C ARG A 104 23.87 4.39 12.63
N GLY A 105 22.60 4.27 13.02
CA GLY A 105 22.14 4.55 14.37
C GLY A 105 22.86 3.66 15.41
N ALA A 106 23.01 2.36 15.15
CA ALA A 106 23.73 1.45 16.02
C ALA A 106 25.21 1.80 16.12
N LYS A 107 25.86 2.18 15.00
CA LYS A 107 27.27 2.61 14.99
C LYS A 107 27.49 3.93 15.71
N LEU A 108 26.61 4.91 15.55
CA LEU A 108 26.69 6.18 16.27
C LEU A 108 26.56 5.97 17.78
N LEU A 109 25.60 5.17 18.22
CA LEU A 109 25.43 4.84 19.63
C LEU A 109 26.61 4.01 20.19
N GLN A 110 27.12 3.04 19.44
CA GLN A 110 28.30 2.27 19.80
C GLN A 110 29.52 3.20 20.01
N ASN A 111 29.72 4.13 19.08
CA ASN A 111 30.85 5.10 19.20
C ASN A 111 30.68 6.03 20.41
N ALA A 112 29.47 6.48 20.72
CA ALA A 112 29.19 7.28 21.89
C ALA A 112 29.54 6.53 23.20
N VAL A 113 29.12 5.25 23.29
CA VAL A 113 29.48 4.39 24.44
C VAL A 113 30.98 4.16 24.54
N TYR A 114 31.67 3.93 23.42
CA TYR A 114 33.11 3.74 23.38
C TYR A 114 33.90 4.97 23.83
N HIS A 115 33.46 6.17 23.50
CA HIS A 115 34.09 7.42 23.96
C HIS A 115 33.91 7.66 25.44
N MET A 116 32.90 7.09 26.08
CA MET A 116 32.66 7.19 27.51
C MET A 116 33.56 6.24 28.32
N ASP A 117 33.90 5.07 27.75
CA ASP A 117 34.76 4.09 28.47
C ASP A 117 35.59 3.21 27.52
N ARG A 118 36.92 3.42 27.51
CA ARG A 118 37.87 2.67 26.68
C ARG A 118 38.02 1.18 27.05
N GLN A 119 37.60 0.76 28.24
CA GLN A 119 37.64 -0.65 28.66
C GLN A 119 36.59 -1.51 27.96
N TYR A 120 35.62 -0.89 27.30
CA TYR A 120 34.49 -1.58 26.62
C TYR A 120 34.85 -2.22 25.28
N TRP A 121 36.09 -2.20 24.80
CA TRP A 121 36.48 -2.75 23.50
C TRP A 121 36.06 -4.20 23.30
N ALA A 122 36.22 -5.07 24.30
CA ALA A 122 35.83 -6.48 24.21
C ALA A 122 34.31 -6.72 24.13
N TRP A 123 33.51 -5.78 24.64
CA TRP A 123 32.06 -5.85 24.66
C TRP A 123 31.43 -5.06 23.52
N SER A 124 32.18 -4.24 22.78
CA SER A 124 31.67 -3.32 21.76
C SER A 124 30.87 -4.05 20.64
N ARG A 125 31.25 -5.27 20.31
CA ARG A 125 30.58 -6.10 19.31
C ARG A 125 29.19 -6.54 19.79
N TRP A 126 29.06 -6.92 21.06
CA TRP A 126 27.77 -7.29 21.64
C TRP A 126 26.86 -6.08 21.82
N VAL A 127 27.45 -4.93 22.17
CA VAL A 127 26.72 -3.66 22.23
C VAL A 127 26.12 -3.32 20.85
N TYR A 128 26.91 -3.44 19.79
CA TYR A 128 26.42 -3.22 18.43
C TYR A 128 25.25 -4.15 18.10
N LEU A 129 25.39 -5.45 18.33
CA LEU A 129 24.33 -6.42 18.05
C LEU A 129 23.06 -6.12 18.87
N GLY A 130 23.19 -5.80 20.14
CA GLY A 130 22.07 -5.42 21.00
C GLY A 130 21.34 -4.16 20.51
N LEU A 131 22.11 -3.12 20.13
CA LEU A 131 21.58 -1.89 19.56
C LEU A 131 20.93 -2.12 18.21
N PHE A 132 21.52 -2.96 17.36
CA PHE A 132 20.91 -3.34 16.08
C PHE A 132 19.54 -4.00 16.27
N VAL A 133 19.44 -4.99 17.16
CA VAL A 133 18.17 -5.68 17.44
C VAL A 133 17.13 -4.72 18.02
N LEU A 134 17.54 -3.82 18.92
CA LEU A 134 16.65 -2.81 19.50
C LEU A 134 16.10 -1.86 18.43
N LEU A 135 16.99 -1.27 17.63
CA LEU A 135 16.61 -0.34 16.57
C LEU A 135 15.80 -1.05 15.48
N PHE A 136 16.14 -2.30 15.14
CA PHE A 136 15.35 -3.12 14.22
C PHE A 136 13.91 -3.31 14.73
N ALA A 137 13.73 -3.64 16.02
CA ALA A 137 12.41 -3.77 16.62
C ALA A 137 11.62 -2.44 16.57
N VAL A 138 12.26 -1.32 16.88
CA VAL A 138 11.65 0.03 16.77
C VAL A 138 11.25 0.32 15.34
N CYS A 139 12.12 0.09 14.36
CA CYS A 139 11.81 0.27 12.94
C CYS A 139 10.68 -0.65 12.46
N CYS A 140 10.64 -1.91 12.91
CA CYS A 140 9.53 -2.82 12.61
C CYS A 140 8.20 -2.30 13.15
N LEU A 141 8.17 -1.72 14.35
CA LEU A 141 6.95 -1.21 14.96
C LEU A 141 6.46 0.11 14.34
N THR A 142 7.37 0.94 13.88
CA THR A 142 7.07 2.30 13.37
C THR A 142 7.03 2.36 11.84
N LEU A 143 8.12 1.97 11.18
CA LEU A 143 8.32 2.18 9.74
C LEU A 143 7.59 1.14 8.88
N THR A 144 7.68 -0.16 9.24
CA THR A 144 7.05 -1.20 8.40
C THR A 144 5.53 -1.11 8.40
N ARG A 145 4.92 -0.61 9.47
CA ARG A 145 3.46 -0.39 9.52
C ARG A 145 3.02 0.70 8.56
N ARG A 146 3.82 1.75 8.38
CA ARG A 146 3.54 2.89 7.50
C ARG A 146 3.86 2.62 6.05
N LEU A 147 4.83 1.74 5.78
CA LEU A 147 5.29 1.41 4.43
C LEU A 147 4.29 0.56 3.64
N HIS A 148 3.31 -0.05 4.31
CA HIS A 148 2.40 -0.98 3.66
C HIS A 148 1.25 -0.26 2.96
N SER A 149 1.32 -0.16 1.62
CA SER A 149 0.22 0.32 0.79
C SER A 149 -0.87 -0.75 0.65
N ARG A 150 -2.14 -0.33 0.69
CA ARG A 150 -3.31 -1.20 0.43
C ARG A 150 -3.50 -1.49 -1.05
N ASN A 151 -3.04 -0.60 -1.91
CA ASN A 151 -3.28 -0.63 -3.35
C ASN A 151 -2.03 -1.02 -4.15
N LEU A 152 -1.60 -2.28 -4.03
CA LEU A 152 -0.49 -2.83 -4.85
C LEU A 152 -0.81 -2.91 -6.36
N GLY A 153 -2.06 -2.65 -6.75
CA GLY A 153 -2.47 -2.58 -8.16
C GLY A 153 -2.07 -1.28 -8.85
N THR A 154 -1.85 -0.21 -8.10
CA THR A 154 -1.31 1.06 -8.63
C THR A 154 0.21 1.01 -8.54
N LEU A 155 0.90 1.47 -9.57
CA LEU A 155 2.36 1.58 -9.52
C LEU A 155 2.73 2.66 -8.50
N PRO A 156 3.73 2.43 -7.62
CA PRO A 156 4.31 3.50 -6.84
C PRO A 156 4.74 4.57 -7.84
N GLY A 157 4.42 5.83 -7.56
CA GLY A 157 4.71 6.93 -8.49
C GLY A 157 6.15 6.77 -9.01
N ARG A 158 6.34 6.72 -10.31
CA ARG A 158 7.68 6.52 -10.94
C ARG A 158 8.68 7.49 -10.34
N THR A 159 8.26 8.74 -10.16
CA THR A 159 9.05 9.82 -9.56
C THR A 159 9.50 9.45 -8.14
N MET A 160 8.62 8.88 -7.32
CA MET A 160 8.90 8.49 -5.95
C MET A 160 9.96 7.37 -5.88
N THR A 161 9.81 6.34 -6.71
CA THR A 161 10.79 5.25 -6.80
C THR A 161 12.15 5.77 -7.27
N PHE A 162 12.18 6.67 -8.28
CA PHE A 162 13.41 7.29 -8.76
C PHE A 162 14.09 8.15 -7.70
N ILE A 163 13.34 8.94 -6.94
CA ILE A 163 13.89 9.76 -5.85
C ILE A 163 14.53 8.85 -4.78
N MET A 164 13.84 7.79 -4.36
CA MET A 164 14.38 6.83 -3.39
C MET A 164 15.66 6.17 -3.86
N VAL A 165 15.62 5.58 -5.06
CA VAL A 165 16.78 4.89 -5.62
C VAL A 165 17.93 5.87 -5.81
N GLY A 166 17.66 7.05 -6.35
CA GLY A 166 18.66 8.10 -6.55
C GLY A 166 19.30 8.57 -5.25
N TYR A 167 18.49 8.80 -4.21
CA TYR A 167 18.99 9.17 -2.88
C TYR A 167 19.87 8.07 -2.30
N GLN A 168 19.41 6.83 -2.31
CA GLN A 168 20.13 5.69 -1.75
C GLN A 168 21.46 5.44 -2.48
N LEU A 169 21.48 5.58 -3.81
CA LEU A 169 22.71 5.47 -4.59
C LEU A 169 23.67 6.63 -4.29
N SER A 170 23.19 7.86 -4.21
CA SER A 170 24.01 9.02 -3.90
C SER A 170 24.63 8.92 -2.51
N MET A 171 23.87 8.45 -1.51
CA MET A 171 24.36 8.22 -0.15
C MET A 171 25.40 7.11 -0.11
N ASN A 172 25.17 6.00 -0.80
CA ASN A 172 26.16 4.92 -0.89
C ASN A 172 27.49 5.41 -1.47
N ILE A 173 27.45 6.12 -2.59
CA ILE A 173 28.64 6.68 -3.24
C ILE A 173 29.32 7.69 -2.31
N PHE A 174 28.57 8.58 -1.67
CA PHE A 174 29.10 9.62 -0.81
C PHE A 174 29.77 9.04 0.45
N VAL A 175 29.16 8.04 1.09
CA VAL A 175 29.76 7.32 2.24
C VAL A 175 31.08 6.69 1.85
N ASN A 176 31.13 5.98 0.73
CA ASN A 176 32.35 5.32 0.28
C ASN A 176 33.44 6.33 -0.12
N LEU A 177 33.04 7.44 -0.76
CA LEU A 177 33.93 8.53 -1.08
C LEU A 177 34.50 9.19 0.18
N PHE A 178 33.67 9.48 1.16
CA PHE A 178 34.08 10.05 2.42
C PHE A 178 35.06 9.13 3.17
N ASN A 179 34.77 7.83 3.23
CA ASN A 179 35.66 6.85 3.84
C ASN A 179 37.04 6.77 3.14
N ALA A 180 37.04 6.93 1.80
CA ALA A 180 38.28 6.89 1.01
C ALA A 180 39.20 8.12 1.26
N PHE A 181 38.60 9.31 1.49
CA PHE A 181 39.36 10.55 1.64
C PHE A 181 39.60 11.00 3.08
N SER A 182 38.87 10.47 4.08
CA SER A 182 38.91 10.98 5.45
C SER A 182 39.72 10.10 6.43
N VAL A 183 40.58 9.23 5.91
CA VAL A 183 41.19 8.10 6.64
C VAL A 183 41.89 8.46 7.94
N ASP A 184 42.42 9.68 8.16
CA ASP A 184 43.19 9.94 9.41
C ASP A 184 43.01 11.32 10.07
N SER A 185 42.21 12.24 9.52
CA SER A 185 42.42 13.63 9.91
C SER A 185 41.33 14.29 10.75
N ALA A 186 40.12 13.74 10.85
CA ALA A 186 39.07 14.43 11.62
C ALA A 186 37.91 13.55 12.12
N PRO A 187 38.04 12.82 13.23
CA PRO A 187 36.94 11.99 13.79
C PRO A 187 35.68 12.80 14.13
N ARG A 188 35.82 14.10 14.44
CA ARG A 188 34.70 15.00 14.70
C ARG A 188 33.87 15.28 13.44
N ILE A 189 34.51 15.47 12.28
CA ILE A 189 33.83 15.69 10.99
C ILE A 189 33.05 14.44 10.59
N PHE A 190 33.64 13.27 10.81
CA PHE A 190 32.95 11.99 10.56
C PHE A 190 31.69 11.84 11.43
N THR A 191 31.75 12.20 12.72
CA THR A 191 30.58 12.13 13.60
C THR A 191 29.48 13.10 13.16
N VAL A 192 29.83 14.37 12.86
CA VAL A 192 28.87 15.38 12.39
C VAL A 192 28.21 14.92 11.08
N TYR A 193 29.01 14.43 10.13
CA TYR A 193 28.50 13.88 8.88
C TYR A 193 27.56 12.69 9.12
N SER A 194 27.93 11.74 9.97
CA SER A 194 27.10 10.55 10.26
C SER A 194 25.76 10.92 10.91
N VAL A 195 25.74 11.94 11.77
CA VAL A 195 24.49 12.45 12.37
C VAL A 195 23.63 13.13 11.31
N TYR A 196 24.22 13.94 10.44
CA TYR A 196 23.50 14.59 9.34
C TYR A 196 22.89 13.57 8.36
N ASP A 197 23.67 12.56 7.95
CA ASP A 197 23.25 11.45 7.10
C ASP A 197 22.06 10.70 7.73
N GLU A 198 22.14 10.37 9.01
CA GLU A 198 21.08 9.67 9.73
C GLU A 198 19.79 10.49 9.80
N VAL A 199 19.86 11.77 10.17
CA VAL A 199 18.71 12.65 10.27
C VAL A 199 18.06 12.84 8.91
N THR A 200 18.84 13.09 7.86
CA THR A 200 18.29 13.27 6.49
C THR A 200 17.65 12.00 5.96
N THR A 201 18.23 10.83 6.23
CA THR A 201 17.68 9.53 5.82
C THR A 201 16.38 9.24 6.53
N ILE A 202 16.28 9.48 7.83
CA ILE A 202 15.05 9.32 8.60
C ILE A 202 13.95 10.26 8.07
N LEU A 203 14.25 11.54 7.88
CA LEU A 203 13.30 12.53 7.38
C LEU A 203 12.80 12.16 5.99
N LEU A 204 13.69 11.75 5.08
CA LEU A 204 13.31 11.33 3.74
C LEU A 204 12.42 10.08 3.78
N PHE A 205 12.73 9.11 4.64
CA PHE A 205 11.93 7.90 4.77
C PHE A 205 10.54 8.20 5.32
N PHE A 206 10.41 9.11 6.29
CA PHE A 206 9.11 9.57 6.79
C PHE A 206 8.31 10.30 5.72
N LEU A 207 8.94 11.22 4.99
CA LEU A 207 8.30 11.93 3.89
C LEU A 207 7.75 10.95 2.83
N LEU A 208 8.53 9.93 2.53
CA LEU A 208 8.13 8.89 1.61
C LEU A 208 6.91 8.09 2.09
N CYS A 209 6.90 7.70 3.37
CA CYS A 209 5.76 7.01 3.97
C CYS A 209 4.50 7.89 3.94
N GLU A 210 4.65 9.21 4.15
CA GLU A 210 3.56 10.17 4.11
C GLU A 210 2.97 10.31 2.69
N ILE A 211 3.85 10.45 1.68
CA ILE A 211 3.43 10.50 0.28
C ILE A 211 2.68 9.22 -0.13
N LEU A 212 3.16 8.05 0.32
CA LEU A 212 2.51 6.77 0.04
C LEU A 212 1.11 6.70 0.64
N GLN A 213 0.95 7.09 1.91
CA GLN A 213 -0.34 7.12 2.59
C GLN A 213 -1.32 8.14 1.97
N HIS A 214 -0.81 9.31 1.56
CA HIS A 214 -1.62 10.31 0.88
C HIS A 214 -2.12 9.80 -0.48
N SER A 215 -1.27 9.12 -1.24
CA SER A 215 -1.66 8.50 -2.52
C SER A 215 -2.73 7.43 -2.35
N ASP A 216 -2.65 6.60 -1.29
CA ASP A 216 -3.69 5.60 -0.97
C ASP A 216 -5.03 6.28 -0.62
N ALA A 217 -5.01 7.36 0.19
CA ALA A 217 -6.21 8.11 0.56
C ALA A 217 -6.85 8.81 -0.65
N GLU A 218 -6.07 9.35 -1.57
CA GLU A 218 -6.57 9.94 -2.83
C GLU A 218 -7.26 8.88 -3.70
N TRP A 219 -6.69 7.68 -3.79
CA TRP A 219 -7.29 6.57 -4.52
C TRP A 219 -8.62 6.16 -3.92
N ASP A 220 -8.70 5.98 -2.60
CA ASP A 220 -9.95 5.63 -1.90
C ASP A 220 -11.03 6.69 -2.14
N ASN A 221 -10.66 7.97 -2.12
CA ASN A 221 -11.57 9.07 -2.44
C ASN A 221 -12.07 9.03 -3.90
N MET A 222 -11.19 8.71 -4.87
CA MET A 222 -11.60 8.57 -6.28
C MET A 222 -12.59 7.41 -6.46
N VAL A 223 -12.33 6.26 -5.84
CA VAL A 223 -13.23 5.09 -5.88
C VAL A 223 -14.57 5.43 -5.27
N LEU A 224 -14.59 6.10 -4.11
CA LEU A 224 -15.83 6.53 -3.45
C LEU A 224 -16.63 7.50 -4.32
N GLN A 225 -15.97 8.49 -4.94
CA GLN A 225 -16.62 9.41 -5.86
C GLN A 225 -17.22 8.69 -7.08
N GLN A 226 -16.50 7.70 -7.62
CA GLN A 226 -17.01 6.90 -8.75
C GLN A 226 -18.24 6.09 -8.35
N MET A 227 -18.25 5.45 -7.18
CA MET A 227 -19.43 4.74 -6.65
C MET A 227 -20.61 5.68 -6.47
N MET A 228 -20.39 6.87 -5.91
CA MET A 228 -21.45 7.88 -5.76
C MET A 228 -22.02 8.34 -7.11
N ARG A 229 -21.19 8.51 -8.13
CA ARG A 229 -21.64 8.84 -9.49
C ARG A 229 -22.49 7.72 -10.09
N GLN A 230 -22.07 6.47 -9.92
CA GLN A 230 -22.84 5.31 -10.40
C GLN A 230 -24.20 5.19 -9.69
N GLN A 231 -24.25 5.40 -8.38
CA GLN A 231 -25.51 5.41 -7.64
C GLN A 231 -26.47 6.50 -8.12
N ARG A 232 -25.95 7.72 -8.37
CA ARG A 232 -26.76 8.81 -8.93
C ARG A 232 -27.32 8.46 -10.30
N GLN A 233 -26.50 7.90 -11.18
CA GLN A 233 -26.95 7.47 -12.52
C GLN A 233 -28.02 6.38 -12.44
N GLN A 234 -27.86 5.39 -11.55
CA GLN A 234 -28.89 4.37 -11.34
C GLN A 234 -30.20 4.98 -10.84
N MET A 235 -30.12 5.95 -9.93
CA MET A 235 -31.28 6.65 -9.41
C MET A 235 -32.02 7.44 -10.51
N GLU A 236 -31.27 8.13 -11.37
CA GLU A 236 -31.82 8.88 -12.51
C GLU A 236 -32.55 7.94 -13.48
N LEU A 237 -31.89 6.83 -13.84
CA LEU A 237 -32.51 5.80 -14.70
C LEU A 237 -33.77 5.17 -14.07
N SER A 238 -33.76 4.93 -12.77
CA SER A 238 -34.93 4.43 -12.04
C SER A 238 -36.07 5.44 -12.09
N LYS A 239 -35.76 6.73 -11.86
CA LYS A 239 -36.73 7.82 -11.97
C LYS A 239 -37.37 7.90 -13.38
N GLU A 240 -36.54 7.93 -14.43
CA GLU A 240 -37.02 7.94 -15.82
C GLU A 240 -37.92 6.73 -16.13
N THR A 241 -37.54 5.55 -15.62
CA THR A 241 -38.30 4.31 -15.79
C THR A 241 -39.68 4.40 -15.13
N VAL A 242 -39.75 4.88 -13.88
CA VAL A 242 -40.99 5.06 -13.13
C VAL A 242 -41.88 6.09 -13.81
N GLU A 243 -41.34 7.20 -14.28
CA GLU A 243 -42.08 8.23 -15.01
C GLU A 243 -42.67 7.68 -16.33
N LEU A 244 -41.88 6.92 -17.08
CA LEU A 244 -42.33 6.28 -18.33
C LEU A 244 -43.43 5.23 -18.08
N ILE A 245 -43.31 4.46 -16.98
CA ILE A 245 -44.39 3.52 -16.59
C ILE A 245 -45.67 4.29 -16.26
N ASN A 246 -45.61 5.37 -15.48
CA ASN A 246 -46.75 6.19 -15.10
C ASN A 246 -47.47 6.78 -16.34
N ILE A 247 -46.67 7.31 -17.32
CA ILE A 247 -47.23 7.83 -18.58
C ILE A 247 -47.94 6.71 -19.34
N LYS A 248 -47.32 5.53 -19.48
CA LYS A 248 -47.91 4.39 -20.17
C LYS A 248 -49.16 3.86 -19.49
N CYS A 249 -49.17 3.80 -18.16
CA CYS A 249 -50.37 3.42 -17.41
C CYS A 249 -51.53 4.40 -17.60
N HIS A 250 -51.25 5.69 -17.65
CA HIS A 250 -52.23 6.71 -17.95
C HIS A 250 -52.81 6.55 -19.37
N ASP A 251 -51.97 6.30 -20.36
CA ASP A 251 -52.41 6.09 -21.74
C ASP A 251 -53.26 4.83 -21.88
N ILE A 252 -52.88 3.72 -21.27
CA ILE A 252 -53.63 2.47 -21.23
C ILE A 252 -55.01 2.71 -20.58
N ARG A 253 -55.04 3.41 -19.43
CA ARG A 253 -56.29 3.73 -18.76
C ARG A 253 -57.25 4.53 -19.67
N LYS A 254 -56.73 5.52 -20.40
CA LYS A 254 -57.52 6.30 -21.38
C LYS A 254 -58.06 5.43 -22.50
N GLN A 255 -57.27 4.48 -22.99
CA GLN A 255 -57.73 3.53 -24.03
C GLN A 255 -58.79 2.58 -23.48
N LEU A 256 -58.68 2.09 -22.25
CA LEU A 256 -59.68 1.24 -21.60
C LEU A 256 -61.02 1.97 -21.41
N TYR A 257 -61.01 3.27 -21.08
CA TYR A 257 -62.22 4.07 -20.99
C TYR A 257 -62.92 4.23 -22.35
N THR A 258 -62.18 4.33 -23.45
CA THR A 258 -62.72 4.45 -24.78
C THR A 258 -63.23 3.10 -25.32
N LEU A 259 -62.72 1.98 -24.85
CA LEU A 259 -63.18 0.62 -25.23
C LEU A 259 -64.37 0.11 -24.41
N GLY A 260 -64.68 0.78 -23.30
CA GLY A 260 -65.65 0.36 -22.28
C GLY A 260 -67.10 0.15 -22.80
N SER A 261 -67.39 0.56 -24.03
CA SER A 261 -68.72 0.29 -24.71
C SER A 261 -68.70 -0.99 -25.56
N ARG A 262 -67.59 -1.70 -25.70
CA ARG A 262 -67.40 -2.82 -26.62
C ARG A 262 -66.88 -4.12 -26.00
N VAL A 263 -66.55 -4.16 -24.70
CA VAL A 263 -65.97 -5.30 -24.00
C VAL A 263 -66.85 -5.67 -22.79
N PRO A 264 -66.98 -6.98 -22.44
CA PRO A 264 -67.68 -7.40 -21.23
C PRO A 264 -67.10 -6.74 -19.96
N THR A 265 -67.99 -6.35 -19.05
CA THR A 265 -67.67 -5.54 -17.88
C THR A 265 -66.64 -6.23 -16.94
N GLU A 266 -66.67 -7.57 -16.86
CA GLU A 266 -65.74 -8.35 -16.00
C GLU A 266 -64.30 -8.32 -16.52
N GLU A 267 -64.08 -8.50 -17.84
CA GLU A 267 -62.72 -8.44 -18.43
C GLU A 267 -62.13 -7.03 -18.36
N LEU A 268 -63.01 -6.01 -18.47
CA LEU A 268 -62.57 -4.60 -18.35
C LEU A 268 -62.14 -4.24 -16.92
N ASP A 269 -62.79 -4.79 -15.92
CA ASP A 269 -62.46 -4.57 -14.51
C ASP A 269 -61.15 -5.31 -14.09
N GLU A 270 -60.89 -6.49 -14.65
CA GLU A 270 -59.61 -7.17 -14.45
C GLU A 270 -58.43 -6.39 -15.08
N LEU A 271 -58.63 -5.88 -16.30
CA LEU A 271 -57.61 -5.05 -16.96
C LEU A 271 -57.37 -3.73 -16.22
N LYS A 272 -58.41 -3.07 -15.68
CA LYS A 272 -58.27 -1.88 -14.86
C LYS A 272 -57.47 -2.18 -13.60
N LYS A 273 -57.79 -3.26 -12.89
CA LYS A 273 -57.05 -3.69 -11.70
C LYS A 273 -55.56 -3.96 -12.00
N ALA A 274 -55.25 -4.59 -13.13
CA ALA A 274 -53.89 -4.86 -13.56
C ALA A 274 -53.11 -3.56 -13.84
N VAL A 275 -53.73 -2.55 -14.45
CA VAL A 275 -53.11 -1.25 -14.71
C VAL A 275 -52.93 -0.44 -13.41
N ASP A 276 -53.89 -0.54 -12.47
CA ASP A 276 -53.80 0.17 -11.17
C ASP A 276 -52.66 -0.34 -10.28
N ILE A 277 -52.12 -1.54 -10.54
CA ILE A 277 -50.93 -2.04 -9.88
C ILE A 277 -49.71 -1.16 -10.19
N TYR A 278 -49.60 -0.66 -11.40
CA TYR A 278 -48.48 0.13 -11.88
C TYR A 278 -48.66 1.64 -11.64
N ASP A 279 -49.88 2.11 -11.32
CA ASP A 279 -50.16 3.51 -11.01
C ASP A 279 -49.83 3.81 -9.54
N SER A 280 -48.56 4.08 -9.29
CA SER A 280 -48.07 4.40 -7.94
C SER A 280 -47.53 5.83 -7.90
N THR A 281 -48.45 6.78 -7.70
CA THR A 281 -48.08 8.20 -7.53
C THR A 281 -47.81 8.46 -6.04
N VAL A 282 -46.54 8.40 -5.67
CA VAL A 282 -46.09 8.78 -4.34
C VAL A 282 -45.55 10.21 -4.43
N LYS A 283 -46.02 11.10 -3.55
CA LYS A 283 -45.52 12.50 -3.44
C LYS A 283 -45.28 12.83 -1.96
N THR A 284 -44.08 12.59 -1.51
CA THR A 284 -43.65 12.94 -0.14
C THR A 284 -43.03 14.35 -0.06
N GLY A 285 -42.75 14.98 -1.21
CA GLY A 285 -41.95 16.22 -1.27
C GLY A 285 -40.47 15.99 -1.32
N ASN A 286 -39.99 14.75 -1.18
CA ASN A 286 -38.61 14.36 -1.37
C ASN A 286 -38.50 13.45 -2.61
N GLU A 287 -37.95 13.98 -3.68
CA GLU A 287 -37.87 13.32 -4.99
C GLU A 287 -37.20 11.93 -4.94
N THR A 288 -36.14 11.78 -4.13
CA THR A 288 -35.44 10.51 -3.93
C THR A 288 -36.34 9.47 -3.26
N LEU A 289 -37.08 9.90 -2.23
CA LEU A 289 -38.00 9.04 -1.51
C LEU A 289 -39.22 8.66 -2.37
N ASP A 290 -39.72 9.59 -3.18
CA ASP A 290 -40.81 9.37 -4.08
C ASP A 290 -40.51 8.28 -5.13
N VAL A 291 -39.30 8.32 -5.73
CA VAL A 291 -38.82 7.29 -6.68
C VAL A 291 -38.68 5.92 -6.01
N LEU A 292 -38.06 5.86 -4.85
CA LEU A 292 -37.87 4.61 -4.10
C LEU A 292 -39.19 3.99 -3.66
N LEU A 293 -40.12 4.79 -3.14
CA LEU A 293 -41.45 4.32 -2.74
C LEU A 293 -42.30 3.89 -3.92
N ALA A 294 -42.21 4.59 -5.05
CA ALA A 294 -42.93 4.20 -6.29
C ALA A 294 -42.43 2.86 -6.81
N GLU A 295 -41.11 2.68 -6.91
CA GLU A 295 -40.48 1.41 -7.31
C GLU A 295 -40.90 0.25 -6.40
N ARG A 296 -40.81 0.44 -5.07
CA ARG A 296 -41.17 -0.58 -4.10
C ARG A 296 -42.69 -0.86 -4.08
N SER A 297 -43.51 0.16 -4.26
CA SER A 297 -44.95 0.01 -4.34
C SER A 297 -45.36 -0.86 -5.53
N ILE A 298 -44.77 -0.67 -6.72
CA ILE A 298 -45.00 -1.51 -7.90
C ILE A 298 -44.65 -2.98 -7.59
N VAL A 299 -43.49 -3.23 -7.00
CA VAL A 299 -43.04 -4.60 -6.65
C VAL A 299 -43.97 -5.24 -5.61
N CYS A 300 -44.37 -4.49 -4.56
CA CYS A 300 -45.28 -4.99 -3.53
C CYS A 300 -46.67 -5.30 -4.07
N LYS A 301 -47.26 -4.39 -4.86
CA LYS A 301 -48.56 -4.60 -5.49
C LYS A 301 -48.57 -5.81 -6.44
N GLY A 302 -47.51 -5.98 -7.25
CA GLY A 302 -47.35 -7.14 -8.12
C GLY A 302 -47.25 -8.47 -7.39
N ARG A 303 -46.88 -8.46 -6.11
CA ARG A 303 -46.80 -9.62 -5.20
C ARG A 303 -48.02 -9.77 -4.27
N GLY A 304 -49.03 -8.89 -4.41
CA GLY A 304 -50.21 -8.89 -3.54
C GLY A 304 -49.91 -8.38 -2.10
N ILE A 305 -48.82 -7.62 -1.93
CA ILE A 305 -48.42 -7.05 -0.64
C ILE A 305 -48.89 -5.60 -0.57
N GLN A 306 -49.60 -5.24 0.48
CA GLN A 306 -50.00 -3.86 0.75
C GLN A 306 -48.80 -3.13 1.42
N LEU A 307 -48.35 -2.02 0.84
CA LEU A 307 -47.29 -1.18 1.37
C LEU A 307 -47.90 0.10 1.96
N ASP A 308 -47.91 0.20 3.29
CA ASP A 308 -48.31 1.40 3.99
C ASP A 308 -47.05 2.17 4.42
N TYR A 309 -47.02 3.49 4.21
CA TYR A 309 -45.90 4.34 4.58
C TYR A 309 -46.40 5.64 5.17
N ILE A 310 -45.65 6.16 6.15
CA ILE A 310 -45.83 7.48 6.72
C ILE A 310 -44.53 8.24 6.41
N ALA A 311 -44.64 9.29 5.61
CA ALA A 311 -43.51 10.14 5.27
C ALA A 311 -43.79 11.57 5.73
N ASP A 312 -42.92 12.10 6.59
CA ASP A 312 -42.94 13.51 6.98
C ASP A 312 -42.07 14.27 5.95
N GLY A 313 -42.72 14.96 5.01
CA GLY A 313 -42.08 15.69 3.92
C GLY A 313 -41.48 17.05 4.29
N ALA A 314 -41.46 17.38 5.57
CA ALA A 314 -41.00 18.68 6.05
C ALA A 314 -39.49 18.71 6.37
N LYS A 315 -38.61 18.39 5.40
CA LYS A 315 -37.20 18.86 5.44
C LYS A 315 -36.58 18.86 4.07
#